data_c1972edca6ba33bf5e3b7eb9405da01d
#
_entry.id   c1972edca6ba33bf5e3b7eb9405da01d
#
_cell.length_a   1.000
_cell.length_b   1.000
_cell.length_c   1.000
_cell.angle_alpha   90.00
_cell.angle_beta   90.00
_cell.angle_gamma   90.00
#
_symmetry.space_group_name_H-M   'P 1'
#
loop_
_entity.id
_entity.type
_entity.pdbx_description
1 polymer ?
#
loop_
_entity_poly.entity_id
_entity_poly.type
_entity_poly.pdbx_seq_one_letter_code
_entity_poly.pdbx_strand_id
1 'polypeptide(L)'
;MLTRNPPAGTPSDWSTRARRADWAGLLGGAILAAGAIAVYSGTFSIPLLYDDVPTIVENSTIRHWETVLRPPDNSTASGRPVLNLSLAANYAVSGTAVGSYHAVNLAIHILAGLTLFGIVRRTLAPRTGASASVIAFSASLLWVLHPLQTESVTYIVQRAESLMGLFYLLTLYCFIRGAGAT
;
A
#
# COMPACT_ATOMS: atom_id res chain seq x y z
N MET A 1 -21.44 -51.85 -9.75
CA MET A 1 -20.32 -51.02 -9.27
C MET A 1 -20.94 -49.69 -8.83
N LEU A 2 -21.24 -49.53 -7.52
CA LEU A 2 -21.94 -48.34 -6.99
C LEU A 2 -20.90 -47.27 -6.64
N THR A 3 -20.89 -46.19 -7.38
CA THR A 3 -20.05 -44.99 -7.08
C THR A 3 -20.64 -44.32 -5.84
N ARG A 4 -19.96 -44.44 -4.68
CA ARG A 4 -20.29 -43.71 -3.46
C ARG A 4 -19.97 -42.23 -3.72
N ASN A 5 -20.98 -41.38 -3.79
CA ASN A 5 -20.79 -39.93 -3.68
C ASN A 5 -20.22 -39.62 -2.29
N PRO A 6 -19.20 -38.76 -2.18
CA PRO A 6 -18.70 -38.32 -0.88
C PRO A 6 -19.83 -37.58 -0.14
N PRO A 7 -19.93 -37.69 1.20
CA PRO A 7 -20.97 -37.05 1.98
C PRO A 7 -20.81 -35.50 1.85
N ALA A 8 -21.92 -34.84 1.56
CA ALA A 8 -22.01 -33.39 1.56
C ALA A 8 -21.62 -32.88 2.96
N GLY A 9 -20.59 -32.04 3.05
CA GLY A 9 -20.14 -31.49 4.32
C GLY A 9 -21.27 -30.71 5.01
N THR A 10 -21.33 -30.79 6.32
CA THR A 10 -22.35 -30.11 7.13
C THR A 10 -22.20 -28.58 7.02
N PRO A 11 -23.28 -27.78 7.13
CA PRO A 11 -23.24 -26.32 7.07
C PRO A 11 -22.24 -25.68 8.04
N SER A 12 -21.95 -26.31 9.18
CA SER A 12 -20.97 -25.90 10.16
C SER A 12 -19.51 -25.95 9.62
N ASP A 13 -19.23 -26.84 8.69
CA ASP A 13 -17.88 -27.01 8.13
C ASP A 13 -17.50 -25.91 7.15
N TRP A 14 -18.48 -25.35 6.41
CA TRP A 14 -18.27 -24.22 5.51
C TRP A 14 -18.04 -22.92 6.26
N SER A 15 -18.79 -22.68 7.33
CA SER A 15 -18.63 -21.46 8.14
C SER A 15 -17.29 -21.40 8.87
N THR A 16 -16.80 -22.54 9.35
CA THR A 16 -15.48 -22.61 10.03
C THR A 16 -14.33 -22.47 9.05
N ARG A 17 -14.43 -23.01 7.83
CA ARG A 17 -13.40 -22.85 6.78
C ARG A 17 -13.34 -21.42 6.27
N ALA A 18 -14.49 -20.77 6.05
CA ALA A 18 -14.54 -19.36 5.64
C ALA A 18 -13.88 -18.45 6.69
N ARG A 19 -14.24 -18.63 7.97
CA ARG A 19 -13.62 -17.86 9.08
C ARG A 19 -12.12 -18.08 9.18
N ARG A 20 -11.62 -19.33 9.06
CA ARG A 20 -10.18 -19.62 9.10
C ARG A 20 -9.42 -18.95 7.94
N ALA A 21 -10.02 -18.92 6.74
CA ALA A 21 -9.43 -18.26 5.58
C ALA A 21 -9.32 -16.73 5.79
N ASP A 22 -10.30 -16.12 6.46
CA ASP A 22 -10.29 -14.68 6.77
C ASP A 22 -9.23 -14.33 7.81
N TRP A 23 -9.10 -15.12 8.87
CA TRP A 23 -8.04 -14.90 9.88
C TRP A 23 -6.63 -15.06 9.31
N ALA A 24 -6.40 -16.03 8.44
CA ALA A 24 -5.09 -16.21 7.79
C ALA A 24 -4.74 -14.99 6.90
N GLY A 25 -5.73 -14.42 6.22
CA GLY A 25 -5.55 -13.21 5.43
C GLY A 25 -5.22 -11.99 6.29
N LEU A 26 -5.94 -11.80 7.40
CA LEU A 26 -5.69 -10.71 8.34
C LEU A 26 -4.31 -10.83 9.00
N LEU A 27 -3.95 -12.04 9.44
CA LEU A 27 -2.65 -12.30 10.04
C LEU A 27 -1.52 -12.05 9.05
N GLY A 28 -1.65 -12.53 7.80
CA GLY A 28 -0.67 -12.28 6.73
C GLY A 28 -0.49 -10.79 6.46
N GLY A 29 -1.59 -10.04 6.39
CA GLY A 29 -1.55 -8.58 6.24
C GLY A 29 -0.89 -7.87 7.43
N ALA A 30 -1.18 -8.29 8.65
CA ALA A 30 -0.57 -7.74 9.85
C ALA A 30 0.95 -8.00 9.91
N ILE A 31 1.38 -9.21 9.56
CA ILE A 31 2.81 -9.58 9.51
C ILE A 31 3.53 -8.76 8.43
N LEU A 32 2.91 -8.59 7.26
CA LEU A 32 3.45 -7.77 6.17
C LEU A 32 3.65 -6.32 6.62
N ALA A 33 2.64 -5.73 7.25
CA ALA A 33 2.72 -4.36 7.78
C ALA A 33 3.80 -4.24 8.87
N ALA A 34 3.85 -5.19 9.80
CA ALA A 34 4.86 -5.21 10.86
C ALA A 34 6.28 -5.35 10.30
N GLY A 35 6.47 -6.20 9.28
CA GLY A 35 7.76 -6.35 8.57
C GLY A 35 8.20 -5.05 7.90
N ALA A 36 7.29 -4.36 7.21
CA ALA A 36 7.57 -3.06 6.62
C ALA A 36 7.98 -2.03 7.69
N ILE A 37 7.22 -1.92 8.78
CA ILE A 37 7.52 -1.00 9.88
C ILE A 37 8.91 -1.32 10.48
N ALA A 38 9.21 -2.60 10.72
CA ALA A 38 10.49 -3.00 11.31
C ALA A 38 11.67 -2.62 10.41
N VAL A 39 11.60 -2.89 9.12
CA VAL A 39 12.68 -2.61 8.15
C VAL A 39 12.88 -1.11 7.92
N TYR A 40 11.78 -0.36 7.81
CA TYR A 40 11.84 1.08 7.53
C TYR A 40 11.80 1.98 8.77
N SER A 41 11.82 1.43 9.98
CA SER A 41 11.77 2.22 11.24
C SER A 41 12.90 3.24 11.37
N GLY A 42 14.07 2.98 10.80
CA GLY A 42 15.21 3.91 10.78
C GLY A 42 15.02 5.15 9.91
N THR A 43 14.00 5.18 9.05
CA THR A 43 13.82 6.30 8.11
C THR A 43 13.28 7.57 8.76
N PHE A 44 12.60 7.47 9.90
CA PHE A 44 11.92 8.60 10.56
C PHE A 44 12.83 9.76 10.97
N SER A 45 14.12 9.51 11.11
CA SER A 45 15.13 10.51 11.47
C SER A 45 15.95 11.02 10.29
N ILE A 46 15.70 10.54 9.07
CA ILE A 46 16.40 11.00 7.87
C ILE A 46 15.96 12.44 7.57
N PRO A 47 16.90 13.40 7.40
CA PRO A 47 16.57 14.79 7.10
C PRO A 47 16.00 14.95 5.69
N LEU A 48 15.44 16.12 5.39
CA LEU A 48 15.06 16.51 4.04
C LEU A 48 16.30 16.55 3.13
N LEU A 49 16.18 15.96 1.95
CA LEU A 49 17.28 15.81 1.00
C LEU A 49 16.90 16.45 -0.35
N TYR A 50 17.86 17.09 -0.98
CA TYR A 50 17.77 17.60 -2.37
C TYR A 50 16.40 18.22 -2.70
N ASP A 51 15.58 17.51 -3.50
CA ASP A 51 14.30 18.00 -4.01
C ASP A 51 13.20 18.08 -2.93
N ASP A 52 13.43 17.54 -1.74
CA ASP A 52 12.49 17.72 -0.61
C ASP A 52 12.44 19.20 -0.20
N VAL A 53 13.56 19.93 -0.30
CA VAL A 53 13.63 21.34 0.11
C VAL A 53 12.73 22.22 -0.77
N PRO A 54 12.88 22.29 -2.10
CA PRO A 54 12.00 23.09 -2.94
C PRO A 54 10.55 22.58 -2.94
N THR A 55 10.33 21.27 -2.69
CA THR A 55 9.00 20.69 -2.75
C THR A 55 8.21 20.85 -1.44
N ILE A 56 8.88 20.99 -0.29
CA ILE A 56 8.23 21.07 1.03
C ILE A 56 8.53 22.42 1.70
N VAL A 57 9.81 22.79 1.82
CA VAL A 57 10.20 23.98 2.60
C VAL A 57 9.91 25.27 1.85
N GLU A 58 10.25 25.33 0.57
CA GLU A 58 10.09 26.53 -0.28
C GLU A 58 8.70 26.58 -0.96
N ASN A 59 7.96 25.49 -0.93
CA ASN A 59 6.66 25.37 -1.58
C ASN A 59 5.56 26.06 -0.76
N SER A 60 5.23 27.31 -1.12
CA SER A 60 4.14 28.05 -0.49
C SER A 60 2.74 27.45 -0.77
N THR A 61 2.58 26.72 -1.87
CA THR A 61 1.26 26.21 -2.29
C THR A 61 0.71 25.12 -1.37
N ILE A 62 1.58 24.41 -0.62
CA ILE A 62 1.12 23.42 0.39
C ILE A 62 0.64 24.08 1.70
N ARG A 63 0.78 25.37 1.84
CA ARG A 63 0.40 26.14 3.03
C ARG A 63 -0.98 26.77 2.90
N HIS A 64 -1.53 26.82 1.68
CA HIS A 64 -2.78 27.49 1.36
C HIS A 64 -3.67 26.57 0.51
N TRP A 65 -4.86 26.27 1.00
CA TRP A 65 -5.80 25.35 0.33
C TRP A 65 -6.26 25.84 -1.05
N GLU A 66 -6.27 27.15 -1.26
CA GLU A 66 -6.66 27.78 -2.53
C GLU A 66 -5.64 27.51 -3.66
N THR A 67 -4.38 27.31 -3.30
CA THR A 67 -3.27 27.09 -4.26
C THR A 67 -2.79 25.65 -4.35
N VAL A 68 -3.27 24.77 -3.46
CA VAL A 68 -2.76 23.40 -3.32
C VAL A 68 -2.81 22.57 -4.61
N LEU A 69 -3.79 22.82 -5.49
CA LEU A 69 -3.90 22.11 -6.78
C LEU A 69 -3.05 22.75 -7.90
N ARG A 70 -2.29 23.80 -7.59
CA ARG A 70 -1.39 24.48 -8.51
C ARG A 70 0.04 24.45 -7.97
N PRO A 71 0.69 23.27 -8.00
CA PRO A 71 2.06 23.14 -7.50
C PRO A 71 3.03 24.03 -8.30
N PRO A 72 4.14 24.47 -7.69
CA PRO A 72 5.13 25.30 -8.37
C PRO A 72 5.89 24.52 -9.45
N ASP A 73 6.25 25.19 -10.54
CA ASP A 73 6.91 24.57 -11.69
C ASP A 73 8.35 24.09 -11.40
N ASN A 74 8.99 24.67 -10.40
CA ASN A 74 10.37 24.37 -10.01
C ASN A 74 10.50 23.31 -8.91
N SER A 75 9.50 22.49 -8.73
CA SER A 75 9.49 21.42 -7.72
C SER A 75 9.13 20.06 -8.31
N THR A 76 9.45 18.98 -7.59
CA THR A 76 9.01 17.61 -7.96
C THR A 76 7.48 17.48 -7.99
N ALA A 77 6.76 18.37 -7.32
CA ALA A 77 5.30 18.41 -7.35
C ALA A 77 4.73 19.02 -8.65
N SER A 78 5.56 19.63 -9.52
CA SER A 78 5.10 20.23 -10.78
C SER A 78 4.26 19.27 -11.59
N GLY A 79 3.06 19.72 -12.04
CA GLY A 79 2.12 18.89 -12.77
C GLY A 79 1.45 17.75 -11.99
N ARG A 80 1.71 17.63 -10.66
CA ARG A 80 1.24 16.53 -9.81
C ARG A 80 0.35 17.03 -8.65
N PRO A 81 -0.88 17.51 -8.93
CA PRO A 81 -1.73 18.14 -7.90
C PRO A 81 -2.08 17.20 -6.75
N VAL A 82 -2.24 15.90 -7.00
CA VAL A 82 -2.53 14.90 -5.95
C VAL A 82 -1.34 14.73 -5.00
N LEU A 83 -0.12 14.73 -5.52
CA LEU A 83 1.08 14.73 -4.69
C LEU A 83 1.10 15.98 -3.81
N ASN A 84 0.93 17.17 -4.41
CA ASN A 84 0.95 18.43 -3.68
C ASN A 84 -0.14 18.49 -2.60
N LEU A 85 -1.34 17.99 -2.89
CA LEU A 85 -2.43 17.85 -1.92
C LEU A 85 -2.03 16.93 -0.74
N SER A 86 -1.36 15.82 -1.02
CA SER A 86 -0.89 14.90 0.03
C SER A 86 0.18 15.53 0.92
N LEU A 87 1.06 16.36 0.34
CA LEU A 87 2.07 17.12 1.08
C LEU A 87 1.43 18.24 1.91
N ALA A 88 0.41 18.93 1.35
CA ALA A 88 -0.34 19.96 2.07
C ALA A 88 -1.09 19.38 3.28
N ALA A 89 -1.74 18.22 3.12
CA ALA A 89 -2.38 17.52 4.24
C ALA A 89 -1.37 17.17 5.34
N ASN A 90 -0.19 16.69 4.95
CA ASN A 90 0.91 16.40 5.88
C ASN A 90 1.41 17.68 6.58
N TYR A 91 1.61 18.75 5.82
CA TYR A 91 2.04 20.04 6.36
C TYR A 91 1.03 20.63 7.34
N ALA A 92 -0.27 20.53 7.04
CA ALA A 92 -1.33 21.01 7.93
C ALA A 92 -1.34 20.34 9.31
N VAL A 93 -0.91 19.06 9.38
CA VAL A 93 -0.86 18.27 10.62
C VAL A 93 0.43 18.53 11.40
N SER A 94 1.57 18.65 10.73
CA SER A 94 2.88 18.55 11.38
C SER A 94 3.91 19.61 10.92
N GLY A 95 3.50 20.56 10.08
CA GLY A 95 4.43 21.57 9.54
C GLY A 95 5.55 20.88 8.77
N THR A 96 6.80 21.18 9.13
CA THR A 96 8.01 20.62 8.53
C THR A 96 8.62 19.45 9.33
N ALA A 97 7.87 18.85 10.25
CA ALA A 97 8.36 17.72 11.04
C ALA A 97 8.57 16.48 10.15
N VAL A 98 9.81 16.18 9.85
CA VAL A 98 10.26 15.20 8.85
C VAL A 98 9.69 13.79 9.09
N GLY A 99 9.67 13.34 10.36
CA GLY A 99 9.20 12.00 10.72
C GLY A 99 7.76 11.71 10.28
N SER A 100 6.89 12.74 10.22
CA SER A 100 5.51 12.59 9.78
C SER A 100 5.40 12.33 8.27
N TYR A 101 6.29 12.92 7.46
CA TYR A 101 6.33 12.68 6.02
C TYR A 101 6.78 11.25 5.72
N HIS A 102 7.80 10.76 6.43
CA HIS A 102 8.21 9.35 6.33
C HIS A 102 7.12 8.38 6.78
N ALA A 103 6.38 8.72 7.85
CA ALA A 103 5.25 7.91 8.29
C ALA A 103 4.17 7.77 7.21
N VAL A 104 3.84 8.86 6.51
CA VAL A 104 2.88 8.84 5.41
C VAL A 104 3.41 8.02 4.22
N ASN A 105 4.69 8.16 3.85
CA ASN A 105 5.29 7.36 2.77
C ASN A 105 5.26 5.87 3.10
N LEU A 106 5.64 5.51 4.33
CA LEU A 106 5.56 4.13 4.80
C LEU A 106 4.13 3.59 4.80
N ALA A 107 3.16 4.40 5.22
CA ALA A 107 1.75 4.01 5.18
C ALA A 107 1.27 3.74 3.74
N ILE A 108 1.64 4.60 2.78
CA ILE A 108 1.33 4.39 1.35
C ILE A 108 1.95 3.09 0.85
N HIS A 109 3.20 2.82 1.20
CA HIS A 109 3.91 1.60 0.81
C HIS A 109 3.26 0.33 1.41
N ILE A 110 2.89 0.37 2.69
CA ILE A 110 2.14 -0.73 3.34
C ILE A 110 0.81 -0.96 2.62
N LEU A 111 0.04 0.09 2.33
CA LEU A 111 -1.22 -0.02 1.62
C LEU A 111 -1.05 -0.62 0.22
N ALA A 112 0.00 -0.25 -0.50
CA ALA A 112 0.35 -0.85 -1.79
C ALA A 112 0.66 -2.35 -1.65
N GLY A 113 1.45 -2.73 -0.66
CA GLY A 113 1.77 -4.14 -0.36
C GLY A 113 0.53 -4.97 0.03
N LEU A 114 -0.36 -4.41 0.86
CA LEU A 114 -1.63 -5.06 1.22
C LEU A 114 -2.58 -5.20 0.01
N THR A 115 -2.58 -4.20 -0.86
CA THR A 115 -3.37 -4.26 -2.10
C THR A 115 -2.83 -5.35 -3.03
N LEU A 116 -1.50 -5.44 -3.21
CA LEU A 116 -0.84 -6.49 -3.96
C LEU A 116 -1.17 -7.88 -3.39
N PHE A 117 -1.09 -8.02 -2.06
CA PHE A 117 -1.50 -9.25 -1.37
C PHE A 117 -2.95 -9.64 -1.71
N GLY A 118 -3.86 -8.68 -1.67
CA GLY A 118 -5.26 -8.89 -2.02
C GLY A 118 -5.45 -9.29 -3.49
N ILE A 119 -4.73 -8.69 -4.42
CA ILE A 119 -4.76 -9.02 -5.86
C ILE A 119 -4.32 -10.46 -6.07
N VAL A 120 -3.10 -10.81 -5.63
CA VAL A 120 -2.51 -12.14 -5.86
C VAL A 120 -3.37 -13.23 -5.22
N ARG A 121 -3.82 -13.00 -3.97
CA ARG A 121 -4.68 -13.96 -3.28
C ARG A 121 -5.99 -14.22 -4.04
N ARG A 122 -6.67 -13.17 -4.49
CA ARG A 122 -7.95 -13.30 -5.22
C ARG A 122 -7.79 -13.96 -6.58
N THR A 123 -6.74 -13.61 -7.30
CA THR A 123 -6.48 -14.16 -8.64
C THR A 123 -6.11 -15.64 -8.58
N LEU A 124 -5.38 -16.07 -7.55
CA LEU A 124 -4.93 -17.46 -7.42
C LEU A 124 -5.91 -18.37 -6.68
N ALA A 125 -6.76 -17.83 -5.81
CA ALA A 125 -7.67 -18.62 -4.98
C ALA A 125 -8.52 -19.66 -5.78
N PRO A 126 -9.06 -19.34 -6.97
CA PRO A 126 -9.84 -20.31 -7.75
C PRO A 126 -9.01 -21.52 -8.24
N ARG A 127 -7.69 -21.36 -8.39
CA ARG A 127 -6.79 -22.38 -8.93
C ARG A 127 -6.04 -23.15 -7.84
N THR A 128 -5.66 -22.50 -6.75
CA THR A 128 -4.74 -23.06 -5.74
C THR A 128 -5.36 -23.19 -4.35
N GLY A 129 -6.60 -22.77 -4.17
CA GLY A 129 -7.31 -22.88 -2.88
C GLY A 129 -6.55 -22.22 -1.74
N ALA A 130 -6.28 -22.97 -0.66
CA ALA A 130 -5.59 -22.45 0.54
C ALA A 130 -4.16 -21.97 0.28
N SER A 131 -3.46 -22.55 -0.71
CA SER A 131 -2.09 -22.15 -1.08
C SER A 131 -2.00 -20.74 -1.65
N ALA A 132 -3.12 -20.19 -2.16
CA ALA A 132 -3.18 -18.82 -2.65
C ALA A 132 -2.72 -17.79 -1.61
N SER A 133 -3.08 -17.99 -0.35
CA SER A 133 -2.70 -17.07 0.73
C SER A 133 -1.20 -17.09 1.01
N VAL A 134 -0.57 -18.26 0.96
CA VAL A 134 0.88 -18.40 1.16
C VAL A 134 1.64 -17.76 0.01
N ILE A 135 1.24 -18.04 -1.24
CA ILE A 135 1.87 -17.47 -2.43
C ILE A 135 1.73 -15.94 -2.43
N ALA A 136 0.52 -15.45 -2.15
CA ALA A 136 0.25 -14.01 -2.09
C ALA A 136 1.09 -13.32 -1.00
N PHE A 137 1.18 -13.92 0.19
CA PHE A 137 1.99 -13.40 1.29
C PHE A 137 3.47 -13.34 0.89
N SER A 138 4.02 -14.43 0.37
CA SER A 138 5.43 -14.49 -0.03
C SER A 138 5.77 -13.46 -1.12
N ALA A 139 4.94 -13.36 -2.16
CA ALA A 139 5.14 -12.40 -3.23
C ALA A 139 5.09 -10.95 -2.73
N SER A 140 4.09 -10.63 -1.90
CA SER A 140 3.92 -9.28 -1.35
C SER A 140 5.01 -8.93 -0.34
N LEU A 141 5.45 -9.88 0.48
CA LEU A 141 6.53 -9.68 1.43
C LEU A 141 7.85 -9.41 0.71
N LEU A 142 8.17 -10.22 -0.32
CA LEU A 142 9.35 -9.99 -1.16
C LEU A 142 9.32 -8.61 -1.82
N TRP A 143 8.15 -8.18 -2.32
CA TRP A 143 8.01 -6.87 -2.94
C TRP A 143 8.16 -5.72 -1.92
N VAL A 144 7.50 -5.81 -0.77
CA VAL A 144 7.54 -4.77 0.28
C VAL A 144 8.92 -4.59 0.87
N LEU A 145 9.67 -5.69 1.05
CA LEU A 145 11.00 -5.67 1.65
C LEU A 145 12.13 -5.59 0.62
N HIS A 146 11.79 -5.50 -0.68
CA HIS A 146 12.80 -5.47 -1.73
C HIS A 146 13.64 -4.19 -1.67
N PRO A 147 14.97 -4.28 -1.75
CA PRO A 147 15.86 -3.10 -1.67
C PRO A 147 15.54 -1.99 -2.68
N LEU A 148 15.00 -2.31 -3.86
CA LEU A 148 14.58 -1.33 -4.86
C LEU A 148 13.41 -0.43 -4.39
N GLN A 149 12.69 -0.82 -3.34
CA GLN A 149 11.61 -0.01 -2.78
C GLN A 149 12.11 1.02 -1.76
N THR A 150 13.38 0.93 -1.34
CA THR A 150 13.92 1.78 -0.30
C THR A 150 13.80 3.25 -0.64
N GLU A 151 14.15 3.64 -1.87
CA GLU A 151 14.06 5.03 -2.31
C GLU A 151 12.61 5.56 -2.27
N SER A 152 11.65 4.78 -2.73
CA SER A 152 10.23 5.14 -2.73
C SER A 152 9.65 5.36 -1.33
N VAL A 153 10.26 4.80 -0.28
CA VAL A 153 9.81 4.93 1.10
C VAL A 153 10.60 6.00 1.85
N THR A 154 11.94 6.02 1.67
CA THR A 154 12.85 6.84 2.47
C THR A 154 13.07 8.24 1.92
N TYR A 155 12.90 8.46 0.61
CA TYR A 155 13.02 9.76 -0.01
C TYR A 155 11.63 10.40 -0.15
N ILE A 156 11.39 11.53 0.52
CA ILE A 156 10.02 12.03 0.75
C ILE A 156 9.30 12.36 -0.56
N VAL A 157 9.95 13.03 -1.50
CA VAL A 157 9.33 13.42 -2.77
C VAL A 157 9.02 12.23 -3.68
N GLN A 158 9.65 11.06 -3.47
CA GLN A 158 9.31 9.83 -4.16
C GLN A 158 7.96 9.26 -3.72
N ARG A 159 7.27 9.95 -2.82
CA ARG A 159 5.82 9.79 -2.60
C ARG A 159 5.03 9.81 -3.90
N ALA A 160 5.49 10.56 -4.90
CA ALA A 160 4.89 10.59 -6.24
C ALA A 160 4.80 9.18 -6.84
N GLU A 161 5.91 8.44 -6.81
CA GLU A 161 6.01 7.09 -7.36
C GLU A 161 5.22 6.09 -6.50
N SER A 162 5.30 6.23 -5.18
CA SER A 162 4.55 5.38 -4.24
C SER A 162 3.04 5.54 -4.41
N LEU A 163 2.53 6.78 -4.58
CA LEU A 163 1.11 7.05 -4.84
C LEU A 163 0.69 6.51 -6.20
N MET A 164 1.51 6.69 -7.24
CA MET A 164 1.24 6.14 -8.57
C MET A 164 1.10 4.62 -8.49
N GLY A 165 2.04 3.93 -7.86
CA GLY A 165 2.01 2.49 -7.65
C GLY A 165 0.77 2.03 -6.87
N LEU A 166 0.44 2.72 -5.77
CA LEU A 166 -0.75 2.42 -4.99
C LEU A 166 -2.04 2.57 -5.80
N PHE A 167 -2.21 3.68 -6.52
CA PHE A 167 -3.42 3.88 -7.34
C PHE A 167 -3.53 2.89 -8.48
N TYR A 168 -2.41 2.53 -9.12
CA TYR A 168 -2.38 1.48 -10.13
C TYR A 168 -2.85 0.13 -9.55
N LEU A 169 -2.29 -0.29 -8.41
CA LEU A 169 -2.71 -1.52 -7.75
C LEU A 169 -4.16 -1.48 -7.28
N LEU A 170 -4.63 -0.35 -6.73
CA LEU A 170 -6.03 -0.18 -6.35
C LEU A 170 -6.98 -0.30 -7.53
N THR A 171 -6.62 0.25 -8.68
CA THR A 171 -7.42 0.13 -9.91
C THR A 171 -7.57 -1.34 -10.32
N LEU A 172 -6.45 -2.09 -10.35
CA LEU A 172 -6.46 -3.52 -10.63
C LEU A 172 -7.29 -4.30 -9.60
N TYR A 173 -7.13 -3.99 -8.32
CA TYR A 173 -7.87 -4.65 -7.24
C TYR A 173 -9.38 -4.43 -7.37
N CYS A 174 -9.80 -3.18 -7.65
CA CYS A 174 -11.20 -2.84 -7.85
C CYS A 174 -11.79 -3.55 -9.08
N PHE A 175 -11.02 -3.58 -10.18
CA PHE A 175 -11.42 -4.31 -11.38
C PHE A 175 -11.63 -5.82 -11.11
N ILE A 176 -10.66 -6.47 -10.46
CA ILE A 176 -10.75 -7.90 -10.10
C ILE A 176 -11.95 -8.16 -9.18
N ARG A 177 -12.22 -7.27 -8.24
CA ARG A 177 -13.39 -7.38 -7.36
C ARG A 177 -14.70 -7.25 -8.13
N GLY A 178 -14.78 -6.30 -9.05
CA GLY A 178 -15.97 -6.08 -9.87
C GLY A 178 -16.24 -7.26 -10.80
N ALA A 179 -15.22 -7.75 -11.49
CA ALA A 179 -15.34 -8.89 -12.40
C ALA A 179 -15.70 -10.22 -11.70
N GLY A 180 -15.37 -10.36 -10.41
CA GLY A 180 -15.72 -11.55 -9.64
C GLY A 180 -17.07 -11.45 -8.91
N ALA A 181 -17.80 -10.34 -9.05
CA ALA A 181 -19.10 -10.11 -8.43
C ALA A 181 -20.27 -10.35 -9.41
N THR A 182 -19.98 -10.52 -10.70
CA THR A 182 -20.92 -10.94 -11.77
C THR A 182 -20.87 -12.43 -12.00
#